data_66d62d65ae6503d73fd16debea8882da
#
_entry.id   66d62d65ae6503d73fd16debea8882da
#
_cell.length_a   1.000
_cell.length_b   1.000
_cell.length_c   1.000
_cell.angle_alpha   90.00
_cell.angle_beta   90.00
_cell.angle_gamma   90.00
#
_symmetry.space_group_name_H-M   'P 1'
#
loop_
_entity.id
_entity.type
_entity.pdbx_description
1 polymer ?
#
loop_
_entity_poly.entity_id
_entity_poly.type
_entity_poly.pdbx_seq_one_letter_code
_entity_poly.pdbx_strand_id
1 'polypeptide(L)'
;GLSVLLLVAYVLGLVFSLKTHKDLFASAGKGGHDADEHVWPVKVAVVMLAVITVLVALVSEIFVESVQYAAISFGMTPAFVGFIVVALVGAAAEMTSAFAAARKNRLDMSVGIALGSSSQIAMFVAPVLVLLSLFIAPSPMDLQFWPGAVIMVMFSTLTVLFITNTGRSAWFIGVMLLVVYAIFAMTLYLLPPANLVPA
;
A
#
# COMPACT_ATOMS: atom_id res chain seq x y z
N GLY A 1 18.04 2.21 13.10
CA GLY A 1 17.28 2.81 14.22
C GLY A 1 15.81 3.07 13.85
N LEU A 2 15.57 3.88 12.81
CA LEU A 2 14.22 4.28 12.41
C LEU A 2 13.32 3.07 12.07
N SER A 3 13.83 2.09 11.30
CA SER A 3 13.07 0.89 10.92
C SER A 3 12.59 0.08 12.13
N VAL A 4 13.41 -0.05 13.16
CA VAL A 4 13.01 -0.75 14.40
C VAL A 4 11.91 0.04 15.12
N LEU A 5 12.02 1.36 15.18
CA LEU A 5 11.03 2.21 15.83
C LEU A 5 9.67 2.14 15.12
N LEU A 6 9.66 2.14 13.78
CA LEU A 6 8.44 1.96 13.00
C LEU A 6 7.79 0.60 13.22
N LEU A 7 8.57 -0.48 13.28
CA LEU A 7 8.06 -1.82 13.60
C LEU A 7 7.46 -1.89 15.01
N VAL A 8 8.13 -1.30 16.00
CA VAL A 8 7.58 -1.22 17.36
C VAL A 8 6.27 -0.45 17.39
N ALA A 9 6.20 0.69 16.70
CA ALA A 9 4.97 1.47 16.60
C ALA A 9 3.83 0.68 15.93
N TYR A 10 4.16 -0.09 14.88
CA TYR A 10 3.19 -0.95 14.20
C TYR A 10 2.66 -2.06 15.13
N VAL A 11 3.54 -2.75 15.84
CA VAL A 11 3.15 -3.81 16.80
C VAL A 11 2.28 -3.23 17.92
N LEU A 12 2.64 -2.06 18.45
CA LEU A 12 1.81 -1.37 19.45
C LEU A 12 0.44 -1.01 18.90
N GLY A 13 0.36 -0.55 17.65
CA GLY A 13 -0.90 -0.30 16.94
C GLY A 13 -1.76 -1.57 16.80
N LEU A 14 -1.14 -2.71 16.48
CA LEU A 14 -1.85 -4.00 16.43
C LEU A 14 -2.35 -4.43 17.80
N VAL A 15 -1.55 -4.29 18.85
CA VAL A 15 -1.99 -4.59 20.23
C VAL A 15 -3.14 -3.70 20.63
N PHE A 16 -3.10 -2.42 20.31
CA PHE A 16 -4.16 -1.47 20.57
C PHE A 16 -5.47 -1.88 19.87
N SER A 17 -5.42 -2.16 18.57
CA SER A 17 -6.61 -2.48 17.78
C SER A 17 -7.17 -3.86 18.06
N LEU A 18 -6.32 -4.89 18.25
CA LEU A 18 -6.76 -6.28 18.36
C LEU A 18 -7.02 -6.72 19.80
N LYS A 19 -6.37 -6.10 20.79
CA LYS A 19 -6.47 -6.54 22.18
C LYS A 19 -7.18 -5.53 23.09
N THR A 20 -6.80 -4.26 22.99
CA THR A 20 -7.26 -3.23 23.94
C THR A 20 -8.61 -2.62 23.56
N HIS A 21 -8.87 -2.42 22.26
CA HIS A 21 -10.06 -1.74 21.75
C HIS A 21 -10.79 -2.56 20.69
N LYS A 22 -10.96 -3.85 20.94
CA LYS A 22 -11.65 -4.77 20.01
C LYS A 22 -13.02 -4.27 19.56
N ASP A 23 -13.76 -3.64 20.45
CA ASP A 23 -15.14 -3.22 20.19
C ASP A 23 -15.23 -2.08 19.18
N LEU A 24 -14.21 -1.19 19.14
CA LEU A 24 -14.15 -0.11 18.15
C LEU A 24 -13.85 -0.62 16.74
N PHE A 25 -13.08 -1.71 16.64
CA PHE A 25 -12.66 -2.30 15.36
C PHE A 25 -13.48 -3.52 14.95
N ALA A 26 -14.22 -4.14 15.89
CA ALA A 26 -15.10 -5.27 15.60
C ALA A 26 -16.29 -4.89 14.71
N SER A 27 -16.69 -3.63 14.68
CA SER A 27 -17.75 -3.13 13.80
C SER A 27 -17.34 -3.20 12.33
N ALA A 28 -16.07 -3.03 12.03
CA ALA A 28 -15.54 -3.18 10.67
C ALA A 28 -15.48 -4.67 10.22
N GLY A 29 -15.35 -5.60 11.17
CA GLY A 29 -15.30 -7.05 10.90
C GLY A 29 -16.64 -7.78 10.94
N LYS A 30 -17.61 -7.29 11.72
CA LYS A 30 -18.90 -7.99 11.95
C LYS A 30 -19.94 -7.88 10.84
N GLY A 31 -19.65 -7.15 9.77
CA GLY A 31 -20.63 -6.93 8.70
C GLY A 31 -20.56 -7.90 7.54
N GLY A 32 -20.13 -9.13 7.71
CA GLY A 32 -19.95 -10.05 6.59
C GLY A 32 -19.89 -11.52 6.93
N HIS A 33 -20.24 -11.94 8.13
CA HIS A 33 -20.53 -13.35 8.33
C HIS A 33 -21.99 -13.60 7.91
N ASP A 34 -22.20 -13.87 6.64
CA ASP A 34 -23.31 -14.71 6.22
C ASP A 34 -23.07 -16.05 6.90
N ALA A 35 -24.11 -16.55 7.60
CA ALA A 35 -24.05 -17.73 8.49
C ALA A 35 -23.65 -19.03 7.78
N ASP A 36 -23.29 -19.02 6.52
CA ASP A 36 -22.96 -20.17 5.67
C ASP A 36 -21.52 -20.10 5.10
N GLU A 37 -20.64 -19.23 5.57
CA GLU A 37 -19.24 -19.28 5.15
C GLU A 37 -18.56 -20.55 5.68
N HIS A 38 -18.27 -21.45 4.77
CA HIS A 38 -17.52 -22.68 5.02
C HIS A 38 -16.11 -22.31 5.52
N VAL A 39 -15.92 -22.35 6.83
CA VAL A 39 -14.62 -22.02 7.45
C VAL A 39 -13.61 -23.11 7.13
N TRP A 40 -12.59 -22.75 6.37
CA TRP A 40 -11.53 -23.68 6.01
C TRP A 40 -10.76 -24.16 7.24
N PRO A 41 -10.39 -25.44 7.32
CA PRO A 41 -9.47 -25.91 8.36
C PRO A 41 -8.17 -25.11 8.34
N VAL A 42 -7.66 -24.72 9.49
CA VAL A 42 -6.45 -23.89 9.61
C VAL A 42 -5.29 -24.45 8.81
N LYS A 43 -5.11 -25.78 8.77
CA LYS A 43 -4.05 -26.43 7.98
C LYS A 43 -4.19 -26.16 6.49
N VAL A 44 -5.41 -26.24 5.95
CA VAL A 44 -5.68 -25.96 4.54
C VAL A 44 -5.44 -24.49 4.23
N ALA A 45 -5.90 -23.59 5.10
CA ALA A 45 -5.66 -22.15 4.95
C ALA A 45 -4.17 -21.79 4.92
N VAL A 46 -3.37 -22.38 5.82
CA VAL A 46 -1.91 -22.16 5.89
C VAL A 46 -1.20 -22.69 4.63
N VAL A 47 -1.56 -23.90 4.18
CA VAL A 47 -0.98 -24.49 2.97
C VAL A 47 -1.33 -23.66 1.74
N MET A 48 -2.59 -23.25 1.60
CA MET A 48 -3.02 -22.39 0.49
C MET A 48 -2.31 -21.03 0.51
N LEU A 49 -2.16 -20.44 1.68
CA LEU A 49 -1.41 -19.18 1.84
C LEU A 49 0.05 -19.36 1.39
N ALA A 50 0.71 -20.44 1.81
CA ALA A 50 2.09 -20.73 1.41
C ALA A 50 2.21 -20.93 -0.11
N VAL A 51 1.32 -21.71 -0.72
CA VAL A 51 1.31 -21.95 -2.17
C VAL A 51 1.10 -20.64 -2.93
N ILE A 52 0.10 -19.84 -2.54
CA ILE A 52 -0.19 -18.54 -3.17
C ILE A 52 1.00 -17.61 -3.01
N THR A 53 1.65 -17.57 -1.85
CA THR A 53 2.84 -16.72 -1.62
C THR A 53 3.97 -17.08 -2.57
N VAL A 54 4.24 -18.37 -2.77
CA VAL A 54 5.27 -18.82 -3.73
C VAL A 54 4.89 -18.45 -5.17
N LEU A 55 3.63 -18.65 -5.56
CA LEU A 55 3.16 -18.27 -6.90
C LEU A 55 3.27 -16.75 -7.12
N VAL A 56 2.89 -15.95 -6.14
CA VAL A 56 3.04 -14.48 -6.21
C VAL A 56 4.51 -14.09 -6.33
N ALA A 57 5.41 -14.73 -5.60
CA ALA A 57 6.84 -14.46 -5.70
C ALA A 57 7.38 -14.71 -7.12
N LEU A 58 7.03 -15.86 -7.72
CA LEU A 58 7.43 -16.20 -9.09
C LEU A 58 6.86 -15.21 -10.14
N VAL A 59 5.57 -14.88 -10.01
CA VAL A 59 4.92 -13.91 -10.91
C VAL A 59 5.51 -12.51 -10.74
N SER A 60 5.86 -12.12 -9.51
CA SER A 60 6.46 -10.81 -9.22
C SER A 60 7.83 -10.64 -9.87
N GLU A 61 8.64 -11.68 -9.95
CA GLU A 61 9.94 -11.65 -10.64
C GLU A 61 9.75 -11.33 -12.13
N ILE A 62 8.87 -12.08 -12.80
CA ILE A 62 8.54 -11.86 -14.21
C ILE A 62 7.95 -10.46 -14.44
N PHE A 63 7.08 -10.02 -13.51
CA PHE A 63 6.46 -8.71 -13.59
C PHE A 63 7.49 -7.58 -13.50
N VAL A 64 8.41 -7.64 -12.53
CA VAL A 64 9.43 -6.61 -12.33
C VAL A 64 10.33 -6.50 -13.55
N GLU A 65 10.77 -7.63 -14.12
CA GLU A 65 11.59 -7.66 -15.34
C GLU A 65 10.84 -7.04 -16.54
N SER A 66 9.58 -7.43 -16.73
CA SER A 66 8.73 -6.90 -17.81
C SER A 66 8.50 -5.40 -17.70
N VAL A 67 8.25 -4.91 -16.47
CA VAL A 67 8.03 -3.49 -16.20
C VAL A 67 9.30 -2.67 -16.43
N GLN A 68 10.47 -3.20 -16.06
CA GLN A 68 11.75 -2.51 -16.32
C GLN A 68 12.01 -2.38 -17.83
N TYR A 69 11.76 -3.43 -18.60
CA TYR A 69 11.88 -3.38 -20.05
C TYR A 69 10.91 -2.36 -20.68
N ALA A 70 9.65 -2.37 -20.25
CA ALA A 70 8.65 -1.40 -20.70
C ALA A 70 9.04 0.04 -20.32
N ALA A 71 9.54 0.24 -19.10
CA ALA A 71 9.97 1.55 -18.63
C ALA A 71 11.04 2.16 -19.53
N ILE A 72 12.05 1.39 -19.90
CA ILE A 72 13.11 1.83 -20.82
C ILE A 72 12.52 2.15 -22.21
N SER A 73 11.64 1.28 -22.72
CA SER A 73 11.05 1.43 -24.06
C SER A 73 10.14 2.66 -24.17
N PHE A 74 9.45 3.03 -23.11
CA PHE A 74 8.54 4.18 -23.05
C PHE A 74 9.19 5.44 -22.45
N GLY A 75 10.48 5.42 -22.13
CA GLY A 75 11.17 6.56 -21.52
C GLY A 75 10.63 6.95 -20.14
N MET A 76 10.11 5.98 -19.39
CA MET A 76 9.57 6.23 -18.05
C MET A 76 10.69 6.36 -17.02
N THR A 77 10.51 7.23 -16.05
CA THR A 77 11.48 7.36 -14.96
C THR A 77 11.32 6.23 -13.95
N PRO A 78 12.39 5.77 -13.30
CA PRO A 78 12.30 4.76 -12.24
C PRO A 78 11.37 5.18 -11.10
N ALA A 79 11.32 6.47 -10.78
CA ALA A 79 10.41 7.02 -9.80
C ALA A 79 8.94 6.86 -10.24
N PHE A 80 8.60 7.20 -11.49
CA PHE A 80 7.26 6.99 -12.03
C PHE A 80 6.86 5.52 -11.99
N VAL A 81 7.75 4.64 -12.41
CA VAL A 81 7.49 3.19 -12.40
C VAL A 81 7.19 2.70 -10.98
N GLY A 82 8.03 3.03 -10.00
CA GLY A 82 7.85 2.59 -8.61
C GLY A 82 6.60 3.17 -7.94
N PHE A 83 6.43 4.49 -7.99
CA PHE A 83 5.33 5.17 -7.29
C PHE A 83 3.97 5.02 -7.96
N ILE A 84 3.93 4.79 -9.27
CA ILE A 84 2.68 4.72 -10.02
C ILE A 84 2.40 3.31 -10.52
N VAL A 85 3.27 2.74 -11.37
CA VAL A 85 2.98 1.47 -12.04
C VAL A 85 2.97 0.31 -11.04
N VAL A 86 4.06 0.16 -10.30
CA VAL A 86 4.21 -0.94 -9.31
C VAL A 86 3.21 -0.78 -8.16
N ALA A 87 2.97 0.45 -7.70
CA ALA A 87 2.01 0.72 -6.65
C ALA A 87 0.57 0.36 -7.06
N LEU A 88 0.14 0.70 -8.28
CA LEU A 88 -1.20 0.36 -8.79
C LEU A 88 -1.39 -1.16 -8.90
N VAL A 89 -0.39 -1.86 -9.43
CA VAL A 89 -0.47 -3.33 -9.57
C VAL A 89 -0.43 -4.00 -8.21
N GLY A 90 0.46 -3.55 -7.32
CA GLY A 90 0.56 -4.08 -5.95
C GLY A 90 -0.70 -3.88 -5.12
N ALA A 91 -1.40 -2.77 -5.33
CA ALA A 91 -2.65 -2.46 -4.61
C ALA A 91 -3.91 -3.02 -5.28
N ALA A 92 -3.81 -3.78 -6.37
CA ALA A 92 -5.00 -4.20 -7.15
C ALA A 92 -5.98 -5.06 -6.34
N ALA A 93 -5.50 -5.93 -5.46
CA ALA A 93 -6.32 -6.77 -4.60
C ALA A 93 -7.07 -5.95 -3.55
N GLU A 94 -6.39 -5.02 -2.90
CA GLU A 94 -6.98 -4.09 -1.93
C GLU A 94 -8.01 -3.18 -2.60
N MET A 95 -7.70 -2.66 -3.78
CA MET A 95 -8.63 -1.85 -4.57
C MET A 95 -9.91 -2.62 -4.88
N THR A 96 -9.80 -3.88 -5.32
CA THR A 96 -10.95 -4.73 -5.62
C THR A 96 -11.81 -4.94 -4.37
N SER A 97 -11.19 -5.23 -3.23
CA SER A 97 -11.87 -5.44 -1.96
C SER A 97 -12.53 -4.15 -1.44
N ALA A 98 -11.84 -3.02 -1.54
CA ALA A 98 -12.37 -1.70 -1.16
C ALA A 98 -13.56 -1.30 -2.03
N PHE A 99 -13.49 -1.52 -3.34
CA PHE A 99 -14.62 -1.30 -4.26
C PHE A 99 -15.82 -2.19 -3.94
N ALA A 100 -15.59 -3.48 -3.66
CA ALA A 100 -16.65 -4.40 -3.28
C ALA A 100 -17.36 -3.95 -1.99
N ALA A 101 -16.60 -3.48 -1.00
CA ALA A 101 -17.13 -2.92 0.24
C ALA A 101 -17.95 -1.64 -0.02
N ALA A 102 -17.42 -0.71 -0.82
CA ALA A 102 -18.09 0.53 -1.18
C ALA A 102 -19.42 0.29 -1.93
N ARG A 103 -19.45 -0.67 -2.87
CA ARG A 103 -20.67 -1.07 -3.58
C ARG A 103 -21.75 -1.66 -2.68
N LYS A 104 -21.35 -2.26 -1.57
CA LYS A 104 -22.25 -2.76 -0.51
C LYS A 104 -22.61 -1.68 0.51
N ASN A 105 -22.32 -0.42 0.23
CA ASN A 105 -22.57 0.74 1.11
C ASN A 105 -21.81 0.67 2.45
N ARG A 106 -20.64 0.01 2.47
CA ARG A 106 -19.78 -0.16 3.64
C ARG A 106 -18.52 0.70 3.48
N LEU A 107 -18.72 2.01 3.52
CA LEU A 107 -17.66 2.98 3.26
C LEU A 107 -16.55 2.94 4.32
N ASP A 108 -16.90 2.73 5.59
CA ASP A 108 -15.93 2.60 6.69
C ASP A 108 -14.95 1.45 6.43
N MET A 109 -15.47 0.32 5.93
CA MET A 109 -14.64 -0.83 5.55
C MET A 109 -13.77 -0.51 4.33
N SER A 110 -14.32 0.16 3.33
CA SER A 110 -13.58 0.55 2.13
C SER A 110 -12.40 1.46 2.46
N VAL A 111 -12.64 2.51 3.22
CA VAL A 111 -11.61 3.45 3.70
C VAL A 111 -10.62 2.75 4.64
N GLY A 112 -11.13 1.89 5.53
CA GLY A 112 -10.31 1.10 6.45
C GLY A 112 -9.32 0.18 5.73
N ILE A 113 -9.71 -0.45 4.61
CA ILE A 113 -8.81 -1.26 3.77
C ILE A 113 -7.70 -0.38 3.20
N ALA A 114 -8.04 0.76 2.60
CA ALA A 114 -7.05 1.63 1.97
C ALA A 114 -6.05 2.23 2.99
N LEU A 115 -6.53 2.73 4.12
CA LEU A 115 -5.68 3.30 5.17
C LEU A 115 -4.86 2.22 5.89
N GLY A 116 -5.45 1.06 6.14
CA GLY A 116 -4.78 -0.08 6.77
C GLY A 116 -3.63 -0.58 5.91
N SER A 117 -3.85 -0.78 4.62
CA SER A 117 -2.82 -1.20 3.66
C SER A 117 -1.68 -0.20 3.59
N SER A 118 -1.98 1.10 3.48
CA SER A 118 -0.96 2.16 3.44
C SER A 118 -0.10 2.18 4.71
N SER A 119 -0.74 2.08 5.88
CA SER A 119 -0.04 2.02 7.16
C SER A 119 0.82 0.77 7.29
N GLN A 120 0.33 -0.38 6.86
CA GLN A 120 1.07 -1.64 6.87
C GLN A 120 2.31 -1.56 5.98
N ILE A 121 2.20 -1.00 4.78
CA ILE A 121 3.35 -0.84 3.89
C ILE A 121 4.38 0.09 4.51
N ALA A 122 3.96 1.25 5.03
CA ALA A 122 4.87 2.26 5.56
C ALA A 122 5.54 1.85 6.88
N MET A 123 4.80 1.23 7.79
CA MET A 123 5.28 0.95 9.16
C MET A 123 5.78 -0.48 9.36
N PHE A 124 5.45 -1.42 8.47
CA PHE A 124 5.87 -2.80 8.57
C PHE A 124 6.69 -3.25 7.35
N VAL A 125 6.14 -3.22 6.13
CA VAL A 125 6.79 -3.81 4.95
C VAL A 125 8.10 -3.09 4.63
N ALA A 126 8.08 -1.77 4.49
CA ALA A 126 9.28 -1.01 4.16
C ALA A 126 10.39 -1.14 5.23
N PRO A 127 10.12 -1.00 6.55
CA PRO A 127 11.12 -1.28 7.58
C PRO A 127 11.66 -2.70 7.59
N VAL A 128 10.82 -3.71 7.35
CA VAL A 128 11.26 -5.11 7.27
C VAL A 128 12.21 -5.29 6.08
N LEU A 129 11.88 -4.76 4.91
CA LEU A 129 12.74 -4.83 3.73
C LEU A 129 14.10 -4.18 3.98
N VAL A 130 14.13 -3.02 4.65
CA VAL A 130 15.38 -2.36 5.03
C VAL A 130 16.22 -3.25 5.97
N LEU A 131 15.59 -3.88 6.95
CA LEU A 131 16.33 -4.78 7.85
C LEU A 131 16.82 -6.05 7.15
N LEU A 132 16.00 -6.63 6.27
CA LEU A 132 16.39 -7.79 5.47
C LEU A 132 17.51 -7.45 4.49
N SER A 133 17.52 -6.26 3.90
CA SER A 133 18.55 -5.83 2.98
C SER A 133 19.95 -5.78 3.63
N LEU A 134 20.03 -5.58 4.95
CA LEU A 134 21.31 -5.63 5.68
C LEU A 134 21.98 -7.01 5.62
N PHE A 135 21.20 -8.07 5.41
CA PHE A 135 21.70 -9.46 5.41
C PHE A 135 21.82 -10.04 4.00
N ILE A 136 21.00 -9.58 3.06
CA ILE A 136 20.83 -10.22 1.75
C ILE A 136 21.43 -9.38 0.63
N ALA A 137 21.35 -8.04 0.73
CA ALA A 137 21.74 -7.15 -0.36
C ALA A 137 23.22 -6.75 -0.25
N PRO A 138 23.93 -6.63 -1.37
CA PRO A 138 25.32 -6.13 -1.40
C PRO A 138 25.42 -4.66 -0.96
N SER A 139 24.35 -3.88 -1.18
CA SER A 139 24.20 -2.51 -0.66
C SER A 139 22.89 -2.41 0.13
N PRO A 140 22.94 -2.08 1.43
CA PRO A 140 21.73 -1.98 2.25
C PRO A 140 20.79 -0.89 1.74
N MET A 141 19.49 -1.20 1.72
CA MET A 141 18.46 -0.19 1.48
C MET A 141 18.37 0.78 2.66
N ASP A 142 18.05 2.03 2.38
CA ASP A 142 17.70 3.02 3.38
C ASP A 142 16.27 3.54 3.17
N LEU A 143 15.77 4.33 4.12
CA LEU A 143 14.47 5.01 4.05
C LEU A 143 14.62 6.48 3.61
N GLN A 144 15.73 6.82 2.95
CA GLN A 144 15.94 8.16 2.45
C GLN A 144 15.30 8.31 1.07
N PHE A 145 14.28 9.11 1.02
CA PHE A 145 13.63 9.49 -0.23
C PHE A 145 14.11 10.88 -0.66
N TRP A 146 14.14 11.11 -1.94
CA TRP A 146 14.43 12.45 -2.46
C TRP A 146 13.35 13.46 -1.98
N PRO A 147 13.71 14.73 -1.77
CA PRO A 147 12.82 15.70 -1.12
C PRO A 147 11.45 15.86 -1.80
N GLY A 148 11.39 15.75 -3.13
CA GLY A 148 10.13 15.84 -3.87
C GLY A 148 9.17 14.69 -3.54
N ALA A 149 9.67 13.45 -3.39
CA ALA A 149 8.83 12.33 -2.97
C ALA A 149 8.27 12.53 -1.57
N VAL A 150 9.08 13.02 -0.64
CA VAL A 150 8.64 13.33 0.74
C VAL A 150 7.52 14.37 0.73
N ILE A 151 7.67 15.44 -0.05
CA ILE A 151 6.64 16.46 -0.21
C ILE A 151 5.36 15.89 -0.80
N MET A 152 5.45 15.05 -1.86
CA MET A 152 4.28 14.42 -2.48
C MET A 152 3.53 13.51 -1.51
N VAL A 153 4.25 12.67 -0.76
CA VAL A 153 3.66 11.79 0.27
C VAL A 153 3.00 12.62 1.36
N MET A 154 3.64 13.70 1.82
CA MET A 154 3.07 14.60 2.82
C MET A 154 1.76 15.23 2.33
N PHE A 155 1.72 15.80 1.13
CA PHE A 155 0.50 16.37 0.56
C PHE A 155 -0.59 15.33 0.35
N SER A 156 -0.25 14.14 -0.13
CA SER A 156 -1.21 13.04 -0.26
C SER A 156 -1.82 12.67 1.09
N THR A 157 -1.00 12.51 2.11
CA THR A 157 -1.45 12.16 3.47
C THR A 157 -2.34 13.25 4.06
N LEU A 158 -1.96 14.52 3.94
CA LEU A 158 -2.78 15.64 4.40
C LEU A 158 -4.13 15.70 3.66
N THR A 159 -4.13 15.50 2.34
CA THR A 159 -5.35 15.49 1.54
C THR A 159 -6.31 14.40 2.02
N VAL A 160 -5.81 13.18 2.21
CA VAL A 160 -6.61 12.06 2.74
C VAL A 160 -7.12 12.36 4.15
N LEU A 161 -6.27 12.91 5.03
CA LEU A 161 -6.64 13.28 6.40
C LEU A 161 -7.79 14.30 6.42
N PHE A 162 -7.72 15.35 5.62
CA PHE A 162 -8.79 16.35 5.55
C PHE A 162 -10.10 15.76 5.02
N ILE A 163 -10.01 14.89 4.04
CA ILE A 163 -11.19 14.27 3.43
C ILE A 163 -11.86 13.28 4.39
N THR A 164 -11.09 12.42 5.04
CA THR A 164 -11.63 11.42 5.96
C THR A 164 -12.25 12.05 7.22
N ASN A 165 -11.72 13.18 7.67
CA ASN A 165 -12.27 13.90 8.82
C ASN A 165 -13.67 14.50 8.58
N THR A 166 -14.07 14.71 7.34
CA THR A 166 -15.41 15.25 7.03
C THR A 166 -16.55 14.27 7.32
N GLY A 167 -16.24 12.97 7.40
CA GLY A 167 -17.20 11.90 7.63
C GLY A 167 -18.30 11.77 6.56
N ARG A 168 -18.19 12.50 5.45
CA ARG A 168 -19.16 12.50 4.35
C ARG A 168 -18.49 12.00 3.06
N SER A 169 -19.17 11.09 2.39
CA SER A 169 -18.77 10.62 1.08
C SER A 169 -19.51 11.39 0.00
N ALA A 170 -18.76 12.01 -0.91
CA ALA A 170 -19.30 12.61 -2.12
C ALA A 170 -18.44 12.17 -3.31
N TRP A 171 -19.07 11.82 -4.41
CA TRP A 171 -18.38 11.38 -5.63
C TRP A 171 -17.34 12.41 -6.13
N PHE A 172 -17.63 13.70 -5.95
CA PHE A 172 -16.74 14.79 -6.36
C PHE A 172 -15.42 14.78 -5.59
N ILE A 173 -15.44 14.41 -4.30
CA ILE A 173 -14.24 14.27 -3.48
C ILE A 173 -13.35 13.16 -4.04
N GLY A 174 -13.95 12.04 -4.48
CA GLY A 174 -13.21 10.97 -5.15
C GLY A 174 -12.54 11.43 -6.45
N VAL A 175 -13.24 12.24 -7.25
CA VAL A 175 -12.67 12.84 -8.46
C VAL A 175 -11.49 13.75 -8.12
N MET A 176 -11.60 14.59 -7.09
CA MET A 176 -10.49 15.43 -6.64
C MET A 176 -9.26 14.63 -6.21
N LEU A 177 -9.44 13.52 -5.50
CA LEU A 177 -8.34 12.62 -5.14
C LEU A 177 -7.65 12.03 -6.38
N LEU A 178 -8.43 11.59 -7.37
CA LEU A 178 -7.89 11.09 -8.63
C LEU A 178 -7.13 12.17 -9.40
N VAL A 179 -7.60 13.41 -9.39
CA VAL A 179 -6.89 14.55 -10.01
C VAL A 179 -5.55 14.79 -9.30
N VAL A 180 -5.52 14.81 -7.97
CA VAL A 180 -4.28 14.96 -7.20
C VAL A 180 -3.29 13.83 -7.55
N TYR A 181 -3.78 12.58 -7.60
CA TYR A 181 -2.96 11.44 -7.99
C TYR A 181 -2.42 11.58 -9.43
N ALA A 182 -3.26 12.02 -10.37
CA ALA A 182 -2.86 12.23 -11.75
C ALA A 182 -1.80 13.35 -11.88
N ILE A 183 -1.93 14.43 -11.10
CA ILE A 183 -0.92 15.50 -11.05
C ILE A 183 0.43 14.95 -10.58
N PHE A 184 0.45 14.12 -9.53
CA PHE A 184 1.67 13.49 -9.05
C PHE A 184 2.27 12.54 -10.10
N ALA A 185 1.43 11.74 -10.76
CA ALA A 185 1.87 10.85 -11.84
C ALA A 185 2.51 11.64 -12.99
N MET A 186 1.88 12.71 -13.45
CA MET A 186 2.43 13.58 -14.48
C MET A 186 3.73 14.26 -14.04
N THR A 187 3.81 14.71 -12.81
CA THR A 187 5.02 15.33 -12.26
C THR A 187 6.18 14.33 -12.23
N LEU A 188 5.96 13.11 -11.78
CA LEU A 188 6.98 12.05 -11.75
C LEU A 188 7.41 11.60 -13.14
N TYR A 189 6.50 11.66 -14.12
CA TYR A 189 6.81 11.33 -15.51
C TYR A 189 7.63 12.41 -16.20
N LEU A 190 7.25 13.69 -16.03
CA LEU A 190 7.83 14.82 -16.76
C LEU A 190 9.06 15.43 -16.07
N LEU A 191 9.14 15.37 -14.73
CA LEU A 191 10.20 15.96 -13.93
C LEU A 191 10.91 14.86 -13.11
N PRO A 192 11.76 14.06 -13.75
CA PRO A 192 12.52 13.05 -13.03
C PRO A 192 13.44 13.73 -12.01
N PRO A 193 13.67 13.10 -10.84
CA PRO A 193 14.64 13.61 -9.87
C PRO A 193 16.00 13.83 -10.53
N ALA A 194 16.58 14.98 -10.31
CA ALA A 194 17.84 15.39 -10.96
C ALA A 194 19.02 14.41 -10.73
N ASN A 195 18.95 13.60 -9.69
CA ASN A 195 19.99 12.63 -9.32
C ASN A 195 19.89 11.30 -10.06
N LEU A 196 18.88 11.10 -10.92
CA LEU A 196 18.64 9.86 -11.68
C LEU A 196 18.87 10.05 -13.19
N VAL A 197 19.30 11.23 -13.62
CA VAL A 197 19.74 11.44 -15.00
C VAL A 197 21.21 10.99 -15.05
N PRO A 198 21.56 9.88 -15.75
CA PRO A 198 22.97 9.57 -16.00
C PRO A 198 23.59 10.71 -16.81
N ALA A 199 24.73 11.20 -16.36
CA ALA A 199 25.53 12.19 -17.07
C ALA A 199 26.04 11.64 -18.40
#